data_cd3bccb7fbe895e2efa1b49e82a84275
#
_entry.id   cd3bccb7fbe895e2efa1b49e82a84275
#
_cell.length_a   1.000
_cell.length_b   1.000
_cell.length_c   1.000
_cell.angle_alpha   90.00
_cell.angle_beta   90.00
_cell.angle_gamma   90.00
#
_symmetry.space_group_name_H-M   'P 1'
#
loop_
_entity.id
_entity.type
_entity.pdbx_description
1 polymer ?
#
loop_
_entity_poly.entity_id
_entity_poly.type
_entity_poly.pdbx_seq_one_letter_code
_entity_poly.pdbx_strand_id
1 'polypeptide(L)'
;MKRLKSQYIFRHVRRVAAGLIGCCLLTACSDWFDVAPKTDLTAEKLYSTESGFESALTGIYLSMVTTEAYGGNMSFGLLDQLAQEYDYLPDGAVDQTAIYNYATTTSAGFATKQKLAQSWLKLYNVISNCNNFLKWLDSKGEQVIRNENTRNSYRAEALAIRAYCHFDLLRAWGPWKYGTDAAAASTKSIPYRVETNKEKMPLLPAKDVIEKVLKDLTQAKELLTAEKTLRLEDSNRRFRFNYHAVNALLARVYCYVGDAPHAIACAQDVIDHCGLLLSSSNQDDPILFSECLVALNMYHMQETTSRLWADGDKFSTQYFIRQERFDKYFEVSGSTREDMRTKSAAFYEHTSTKTAISRKYNTNPHEAVPLIRLSEMYFILCEMTNDMTASAKYLNLVRNKRGYSKSVNVSYTNAEGRLTALNKEFRKEFYAEGQYWFFLKRHGITQLPYAQNVELSKERFVFPLPDAEKEYGWTAASEQ
;
A
#
# COMPACT_ATOMS: atom_id res chain seq x y z
N MET A 1 -59.41 -14.80 72.38
CA MET A 1 -59.63 -14.36 70.95
C MET A 1 -58.84 -13.13 70.53
N LYS A 2 -58.24 -12.31 71.43
CA LYS A 2 -57.49 -11.11 71.05
C LYS A 2 -56.01 -11.36 70.61
N ARG A 3 -55.36 -12.47 70.98
CA ARG A 3 -53.97 -12.73 70.63
C ARG A 3 -53.76 -13.30 69.21
N LEU A 4 -54.75 -13.94 68.63
CA LEU A 4 -54.63 -14.53 67.28
C LEU A 4 -54.79 -13.49 66.15
N LYS A 5 -55.57 -12.43 66.35
CA LYS A 5 -55.73 -11.36 65.38
C LYS A 5 -54.46 -10.49 65.22
N SER A 6 -53.67 -10.31 66.26
CA SER A 6 -52.46 -9.51 66.23
C SER A 6 -51.33 -10.20 65.39
N GLN A 7 -51.23 -11.52 65.46
CA GLN A 7 -50.21 -12.27 64.71
C GLN A 7 -50.50 -12.34 63.19
N TYR A 8 -51.78 -12.31 62.81
CA TYR A 8 -52.19 -12.29 61.38
C TYR A 8 -51.88 -10.93 60.71
N ILE A 9 -52.15 -9.85 61.43
CA ILE A 9 -51.85 -8.49 60.91
C ILE A 9 -50.33 -8.28 60.79
N PHE A 10 -49.52 -8.73 61.76
CA PHE A 10 -48.05 -8.63 61.66
C PHE A 10 -47.43 -9.47 60.52
N ARG A 11 -48.05 -10.61 60.20
CA ARG A 11 -47.60 -11.44 59.08
C ARG A 11 -47.92 -10.81 57.71
N HIS A 12 -49.08 -10.17 57.58
CA HIS A 12 -49.46 -9.48 56.34
C HIS A 12 -48.65 -8.19 56.14
N VAL A 13 -48.41 -7.40 57.16
CA VAL A 13 -47.59 -6.20 57.07
C VAL A 13 -46.13 -6.54 56.72
N ARG A 14 -45.55 -7.62 57.25
CA ARG A 14 -44.23 -8.11 56.87
C ARG A 14 -44.14 -8.58 55.41
N ARG A 15 -45.19 -9.22 54.89
CA ARG A 15 -45.23 -9.68 53.49
C ARG A 15 -45.39 -8.51 52.53
N VAL A 16 -46.15 -7.51 52.85
CA VAL A 16 -46.32 -6.28 52.04
C VAL A 16 -45.05 -5.44 52.11
N ALA A 17 -44.41 -5.29 53.25
CA ALA A 17 -43.12 -4.58 53.37
C ALA A 17 -41.98 -5.30 52.65
N ALA A 18 -41.92 -6.66 52.67
CA ALA A 18 -40.95 -7.41 51.91
C ALA A 18 -41.19 -7.33 50.38
N GLY A 19 -42.47 -7.25 49.91
CA GLY A 19 -42.82 -7.04 48.53
C GLY A 19 -42.44 -5.65 48.02
N LEU A 20 -42.66 -4.61 48.83
CA LEU A 20 -42.27 -3.21 48.49
C LEU A 20 -40.75 -3.02 48.43
N ILE A 21 -39.98 -3.63 49.34
CA ILE A 21 -38.51 -3.61 49.30
C ILE A 21 -37.99 -4.39 48.09
N GLY A 22 -38.60 -5.48 47.68
CA GLY A 22 -38.28 -6.24 46.48
C GLY A 22 -38.51 -5.45 45.16
N CYS A 23 -39.59 -4.66 45.10
CA CYS A 23 -39.84 -3.80 43.92
C CYS A 23 -38.91 -2.57 43.86
N CYS A 24 -38.44 -2.03 44.96
CA CYS A 24 -37.47 -0.94 44.96
C CYS A 24 -36.05 -1.35 44.57
N LEU A 25 -35.72 -2.65 44.67
CA LEU A 25 -34.43 -3.18 44.25
C LEU A 25 -34.35 -3.51 42.74
N LEU A 26 -35.48 -3.49 42.02
CA LEU A 26 -35.53 -3.75 40.58
C LEU A 26 -35.49 -2.47 39.73
N THR A 27 -35.55 -1.29 40.30
CA THR A 27 -35.49 -0.02 39.58
C THR A 27 -34.15 0.73 39.71
N ALA A 28 -33.17 0.15 40.39
CA ALA A 28 -31.90 0.85 40.71
C ALA A 28 -30.71 0.16 40.01
N CYS A 29 -30.73 -0.07 38.70
CA CYS A 29 -29.50 -0.47 37.97
C CYS A 29 -29.69 -0.43 36.45
N SER A 30 -30.31 0.60 35.85
CA SER A 30 -30.14 0.83 34.42
C SER A 30 -28.84 1.60 34.12
N ASP A 31 -28.36 2.43 35.03
CA ASP A 31 -27.16 3.26 34.80
C ASP A 31 -25.84 2.60 35.23
N TRP A 32 -25.89 1.43 35.90
CA TRP A 32 -24.67 0.73 36.32
C TRP A 32 -23.96 0.00 35.14
N PHE A 33 -24.67 -0.33 34.07
CA PHE A 33 -24.11 -1.01 32.87
C PHE A 33 -23.73 -0.02 31.76
N ASP A 34 -24.01 1.25 31.90
CA ASP A 34 -23.64 2.30 30.96
C ASP A 34 -22.33 3.01 31.36
N VAL A 35 -21.42 2.30 31.99
CA VAL A 35 -20.04 2.75 32.17
C VAL A 35 -19.30 2.45 30.87
N ALA A 36 -19.41 3.36 29.89
CA ALA A 36 -18.42 3.45 28.84
C ALA A 36 -17.04 3.51 29.54
N PRO A 37 -16.07 2.66 29.18
CA PRO A 37 -14.74 2.73 29.75
C PRO A 37 -14.26 4.17 29.69
N LYS A 38 -13.78 4.73 30.80
CA LYS A 38 -13.31 6.14 30.88
C LYS A 38 -12.16 6.44 29.91
N THR A 39 -11.68 5.43 29.19
CA THR A 39 -10.61 5.47 28.17
C THR A 39 -11.14 5.45 26.74
N ASP A 40 -12.43 5.14 26.49
CA ASP A 40 -12.94 5.14 25.11
C ASP A 40 -13.25 6.58 24.69
N LEU A 41 -12.44 7.07 23.77
CA LEU A 41 -12.65 8.33 23.10
C LEU A 41 -13.80 8.15 22.09
N THR A 42 -14.98 8.73 22.39
CA THR A 42 -16.08 8.68 21.42
C THR A 42 -15.71 9.46 20.15
N ALA A 43 -16.29 9.08 19.00
CA ALA A 43 -16.05 9.78 17.75
C ALA A 43 -16.41 11.27 17.85
N GLU A 44 -17.52 11.60 18.54
CA GLU A 44 -17.94 12.99 18.80
C GLU A 44 -16.87 13.79 19.55
N LYS A 45 -16.22 13.18 20.54
CA LYS A 45 -15.15 13.81 21.31
C LYS A 45 -13.86 13.92 20.50
N LEU A 46 -13.51 12.90 19.73
CA LEU A 46 -12.34 12.92 18.85
C LEU A 46 -12.45 14.08 17.85
N TYR A 47 -13.57 14.17 17.13
CA TYR A 47 -13.78 15.18 16.09
C TYR A 47 -14.32 16.53 16.62
N SER A 48 -14.18 16.79 17.92
CA SER A 48 -14.54 18.09 18.53
C SER A 48 -13.40 19.12 18.50
N THR A 49 -12.18 18.72 18.10
CA THR A 49 -10.99 19.59 18.06
C THR A 49 -10.20 19.37 16.78
N GLU A 50 -9.45 20.38 16.34
CA GLU A 50 -8.53 20.26 15.18
C GLU A 50 -7.47 19.17 15.42
N SER A 51 -6.88 19.11 16.62
CA SER A 51 -5.94 18.05 17.02
C SER A 51 -6.56 16.65 16.96
N GLY A 52 -7.87 16.52 17.23
CA GLY A 52 -8.59 15.26 17.07
C GLY A 52 -8.72 14.85 15.62
N PHE A 53 -8.99 15.78 14.70
CA PHE A 53 -8.95 15.52 13.26
C PHE A 53 -7.55 15.12 12.80
N GLU A 54 -6.51 15.80 13.25
CA GLU A 54 -5.12 15.45 12.92
C GLU A 54 -4.76 14.05 13.44
N SER A 55 -5.16 13.72 14.67
CA SER A 55 -4.95 12.40 15.26
C SER A 55 -5.68 11.30 14.48
N ALA A 56 -6.92 11.54 14.06
CA ALA A 56 -7.69 10.61 13.24
C ALA A 56 -7.03 10.36 11.87
N LEU A 57 -6.57 11.43 11.19
CA LEU A 57 -5.86 11.32 9.93
C LEU A 57 -4.52 10.58 10.09
N THR A 58 -3.78 10.85 11.15
CA THR A 58 -2.55 10.12 11.50
C THR A 58 -2.85 8.63 11.73
N GLY A 59 -3.97 8.31 12.39
CA GLY A 59 -4.44 6.93 12.57
C GLY A 59 -4.72 6.21 11.25
N ILE A 60 -5.17 6.92 10.20
CA ILE A 60 -5.33 6.36 8.87
C ILE A 60 -3.96 5.97 8.28
N TYR A 61 -2.95 6.86 8.35
CA TYR A 61 -1.58 6.54 7.91
C TYR A 61 -0.97 5.36 8.69
N LEU A 62 -1.17 5.32 10.02
CA LEU A 62 -0.73 4.19 10.84
C LEU A 62 -1.42 2.87 10.44
N SER A 63 -2.68 2.94 10.02
CA SER A 63 -3.39 1.77 9.49
C SER A 63 -2.80 1.26 8.17
N MET A 64 -2.16 2.12 7.37
CA MET A 64 -1.48 1.74 6.13
C MET A 64 -0.16 1.01 6.35
N VAL A 65 0.55 1.21 7.46
CA VAL A 65 1.87 0.59 7.70
C VAL A 65 1.82 -0.75 8.41
N THR A 66 0.63 -1.35 8.55
CA THR A 66 0.55 -2.72 9.11
C THR A 66 1.08 -3.75 8.12
N THR A 67 1.43 -4.95 8.63
CA THR A 67 1.98 -6.05 7.82
C THR A 67 1.04 -6.48 6.69
N GLU A 68 -0.27 -6.40 6.91
CA GLU A 68 -1.28 -6.78 5.92
C GLU A 68 -1.40 -5.76 4.77
N ALA A 69 -0.94 -4.52 5.01
CA ALA A 69 -0.91 -3.45 4.02
C ALA A 69 0.54 -3.14 3.57
N TYR A 70 0.92 -1.86 3.57
CA TYR A 70 2.19 -1.40 3.00
C TYR A 70 3.39 -1.60 3.93
N GLY A 71 3.19 -1.94 5.20
CA GLY A 71 4.28 -2.38 6.10
C GLY A 71 4.69 -3.85 5.88
N GLY A 72 4.22 -4.49 4.81
CA GLY A 72 4.53 -5.88 4.50
C GLY A 72 3.96 -6.33 3.17
N ASN A 73 2.74 -6.91 3.16
CA ASN A 73 2.18 -7.65 2.03
C ASN A 73 2.07 -6.83 0.74
N MET A 74 1.67 -5.56 0.83
CA MET A 74 1.46 -4.68 -0.34
C MET A 74 2.72 -3.89 -0.75
N SER A 75 3.86 -4.22 -0.19
CA SER A 75 5.18 -3.68 -0.53
C SER A 75 6.22 -4.81 -0.60
N PHE A 76 7.21 -4.80 0.25
CA PHE A 76 8.36 -5.71 0.26
C PHE A 76 8.05 -7.17 0.66
N GLY A 77 6.83 -7.50 1.06
CA GLY A 77 6.45 -8.84 1.49
C GLY A 77 5.86 -9.69 0.36
N LEU A 78 4.52 -9.91 0.41
CA LEU A 78 3.81 -10.79 -0.50
C LEU A 78 4.00 -10.46 -1.98
N LEU A 79 3.92 -9.17 -2.36
CA LEU A 79 4.03 -8.78 -3.77
C LEU A 79 5.41 -9.08 -4.35
N ASP A 80 6.47 -8.86 -3.58
CA ASP A 80 7.83 -9.14 -4.04
C ASP A 80 8.18 -10.64 -4.03
N GLN A 81 7.59 -11.41 -3.10
CA GLN A 81 7.63 -12.87 -3.18
C GLN A 81 6.99 -13.37 -4.48
N LEU A 82 5.81 -12.82 -4.85
CA LEU A 82 5.12 -13.15 -6.09
C LEU A 82 5.89 -12.66 -7.34
N ALA A 83 6.59 -11.54 -7.23
CA ALA A 83 7.47 -11.04 -8.30
C ALA A 83 8.80 -11.83 -8.41
N GLN A 84 8.99 -12.87 -7.60
CA GLN A 84 10.21 -13.70 -7.59
C GLN A 84 11.48 -12.90 -7.21
N GLU A 85 11.37 -11.91 -6.34
CA GLU A 85 12.52 -11.10 -5.95
C GLU A 85 13.42 -11.78 -4.92
N TYR A 86 12.89 -12.78 -4.19
CA TYR A 86 13.62 -13.49 -3.13
C TYR A 86 13.87 -14.95 -3.47
N ASP A 87 14.96 -15.51 -2.95
CA ASP A 87 15.21 -16.94 -2.89
C ASP A 87 14.70 -17.51 -1.56
N TYR A 88 14.59 -18.85 -1.52
CA TYR A 88 14.03 -19.57 -0.37
C TYR A 88 15.08 -20.51 0.20
N LEU A 89 14.92 -20.80 1.51
CA LEU A 89 15.80 -21.71 2.23
C LEU A 89 15.80 -23.12 1.60
N PRO A 90 16.96 -23.82 1.63
CA PRO A 90 17.12 -25.11 0.98
C PRO A 90 16.52 -26.29 1.76
N ASP A 91 15.83 -26.11 2.86
CA ASP A 91 15.26 -27.16 3.71
C ASP A 91 14.06 -27.90 3.11
N GLY A 92 13.81 -27.73 1.82
CA GLY A 92 12.87 -28.50 1.03
C GLY A 92 11.42 -28.02 1.07
N ALA A 93 11.08 -27.04 1.87
CA ALA A 93 9.78 -26.40 1.83
C ALA A 93 9.76 -25.37 0.69
N VAL A 94 9.13 -25.73 -0.42
CA VAL A 94 8.85 -24.76 -1.49
C VAL A 94 7.90 -23.72 -0.91
N ASP A 95 8.30 -22.44 -0.94
CA ASP A 95 7.39 -21.36 -0.55
C ASP A 95 6.17 -21.37 -1.49
N GLN A 96 5.02 -21.68 -0.92
CA GLN A 96 3.78 -21.82 -1.68
C GLN A 96 3.33 -20.49 -2.29
N THR A 97 3.74 -19.37 -1.70
CA THR A 97 3.54 -18.03 -2.27
C THR A 97 4.30 -17.89 -3.57
N ALA A 98 5.56 -18.31 -3.62
CA ALA A 98 6.40 -18.21 -4.81
C ALA A 98 5.92 -19.08 -5.97
N ILE A 99 5.26 -20.20 -5.70
CA ILE A 99 4.67 -21.05 -6.76
C ILE A 99 3.20 -20.71 -7.05
N TYR A 100 2.72 -19.57 -6.52
CA TYR A 100 1.35 -19.08 -6.75
C TYR A 100 0.25 -20.07 -6.32
N ASN A 101 0.51 -20.80 -5.23
CA ASN A 101 -0.49 -21.71 -4.69
C ASN A 101 -1.50 -20.95 -3.84
N TYR A 102 -2.66 -20.67 -4.41
CA TYR A 102 -3.80 -20.05 -3.74
C TYR A 102 -4.86 -21.07 -3.31
N ALA A 103 -4.52 -22.35 -3.34
CA ALA A 103 -5.46 -23.43 -3.02
C ALA A 103 -5.78 -23.49 -1.51
N THR A 104 -6.99 -23.93 -1.17
CA THR A 104 -7.44 -24.13 0.21
C THR A 104 -7.24 -25.56 0.69
N THR A 105 -6.82 -26.49 -0.17
CA THR A 105 -6.69 -27.91 0.11
C THR A 105 -5.41 -28.29 0.85
N THR A 106 -4.43 -27.38 0.89
CA THR A 106 -3.18 -27.59 1.63
C THR A 106 -2.98 -26.47 2.65
N SER A 107 -2.40 -26.77 3.81
CA SER A 107 -2.13 -25.77 4.85
C SER A 107 -1.28 -24.59 4.34
N ALA A 108 -0.33 -24.85 3.46
CA ALA A 108 0.56 -23.85 2.91
C ALA A 108 -0.14 -22.96 1.85
N GLY A 109 -0.96 -23.54 0.97
CA GLY A 109 -1.79 -22.78 0.02
C GLY A 109 -2.84 -21.91 0.73
N PHE A 110 -3.39 -22.44 1.83
CA PHE A 110 -4.28 -21.70 2.71
C PHE A 110 -3.60 -20.45 3.30
N ALA A 111 -2.34 -20.57 3.75
CA ALA A 111 -1.59 -19.45 4.30
C ALA A 111 -1.39 -18.31 3.28
N THR A 112 -1.07 -18.64 2.02
CA THR A 112 -0.96 -17.65 0.93
C THR A 112 -2.29 -16.96 0.67
N LYS A 113 -3.37 -17.74 0.56
CA LYS A 113 -4.73 -17.21 0.36
C LYS A 113 -5.17 -16.31 1.52
N GLN A 114 -4.79 -16.69 2.76
CA GLN A 114 -5.09 -15.88 3.94
C GLN A 114 -4.36 -14.54 3.91
N LYS A 115 -3.09 -14.48 3.51
CA LYS A 115 -2.36 -13.21 3.33
C LYS A 115 -3.07 -12.29 2.34
N LEU A 116 -3.54 -12.83 1.21
CA LEU A 116 -4.32 -12.07 0.21
C LEU A 116 -5.62 -11.53 0.82
N ALA A 117 -6.38 -12.37 1.53
CA ALA A 117 -7.63 -11.97 2.16
C ALA A 117 -7.42 -10.91 3.25
N GLN A 118 -6.37 -11.03 4.05
CA GLN A 118 -6.01 -10.03 5.07
C GLN A 118 -5.65 -8.68 4.43
N SER A 119 -4.91 -8.69 3.31
CA SER A 119 -4.57 -7.46 2.58
C SER A 119 -5.81 -6.79 2.00
N TRP A 120 -6.72 -7.55 1.40
CA TRP A 120 -8.01 -7.03 0.94
C TRP A 120 -8.80 -6.36 2.06
N LEU A 121 -9.01 -7.07 3.17
CA LEU A 121 -9.76 -6.56 4.32
C LEU A 121 -9.09 -5.32 4.91
N LYS A 122 -7.76 -5.30 4.99
CA LYS A 122 -7.02 -4.17 5.56
C LYS A 122 -7.12 -2.93 4.68
N LEU A 123 -6.99 -3.06 3.38
CA LEU A 123 -7.14 -1.92 2.46
C LEU A 123 -8.57 -1.36 2.50
N TYR A 124 -9.61 -2.20 2.57
CA TYR A 124 -10.98 -1.72 2.77
C TYR A 124 -11.22 -1.12 4.16
N ASN A 125 -10.51 -1.57 5.18
CA ASN A 125 -10.53 -0.93 6.49
C ASN A 125 -9.94 0.50 6.42
N VAL A 126 -8.80 0.69 5.74
CA VAL A 126 -8.21 2.02 5.49
C VAL A 126 -9.21 2.91 4.73
N ILE A 127 -9.83 2.39 3.67
CA ILE A 127 -10.85 3.09 2.88
C ILE A 127 -12.04 3.51 3.76
N SER A 128 -12.52 2.62 4.62
CA SER A 128 -13.60 2.91 5.56
C SER A 128 -13.24 4.02 6.55
N ASN A 129 -12.00 4.01 7.04
CA ASN A 129 -11.50 5.07 7.91
C ASN A 129 -11.42 6.42 7.18
N CYS A 130 -11.00 6.44 5.91
CA CYS A 130 -11.04 7.64 5.07
C CYS A 130 -12.48 8.16 4.89
N ASN A 131 -13.43 7.28 4.60
CA ASN A 131 -14.83 7.65 4.42
C ASN A 131 -15.44 8.22 5.71
N ASN A 132 -15.14 7.59 6.85
CA ASN A 132 -15.57 8.08 8.16
C ASN A 132 -14.96 9.45 8.47
N PHE A 133 -13.67 9.63 8.21
CA PHE A 133 -12.98 10.90 8.38
C PHE A 133 -13.62 12.01 7.52
N LEU A 134 -13.86 11.74 6.24
CA LEU A 134 -14.50 12.69 5.31
C LEU A 134 -15.91 13.06 5.78
N LYS A 135 -16.71 12.10 6.24
CA LYS A 135 -18.04 12.35 6.82
C LYS A 135 -17.98 13.32 8.02
N TRP A 136 -17.04 13.12 8.93
CA TRP A 136 -16.87 14.02 10.07
C TRP A 136 -16.35 15.40 9.66
N LEU A 137 -15.46 15.44 8.67
CA LEU A 137 -14.96 16.70 8.11
C LEU A 137 -16.08 17.51 7.45
N ASP A 138 -17.02 16.84 6.76
CA ASP A 138 -18.21 17.46 6.16
C ASP A 138 -19.15 18.02 7.23
N SER A 139 -19.33 17.30 8.34
CA SER A 139 -20.32 17.67 9.35
C SER A 139 -19.81 18.70 10.38
N LYS A 140 -18.51 18.67 10.72
CA LYS A 140 -17.94 19.50 11.81
C LYS A 140 -16.69 20.28 11.40
N GLY A 141 -16.06 19.95 10.28
CA GLY A 141 -14.75 20.49 9.89
C GLY A 141 -14.72 22.00 9.87
N GLU A 142 -15.71 22.65 9.29
CA GLU A 142 -15.75 24.11 9.19
C GLU A 142 -15.86 24.80 10.57
N GLN A 143 -16.58 24.18 11.51
CA GLN A 143 -16.74 24.73 12.87
C GLN A 143 -15.49 24.55 13.72
N VAL A 144 -14.75 23.44 13.51
CA VAL A 144 -13.64 23.02 14.36
C VAL A 144 -12.29 23.49 13.83
N ILE A 145 -12.08 23.39 12.52
CA ILE A 145 -10.82 23.74 11.85
C ILE A 145 -11.04 25.06 11.11
N ARG A 146 -10.56 26.15 11.69
CA ARG A 146 -10.80 27.49 11.14
C ARG A 146 -10.01 27.79 9.86
N ASN A 147 -8.80 27.24 9.76
CA ASN A 147 -7.94 27.43 8.60
C ASN A 147 -8.45 26.58 7.42
N GLU A 148 -8.88 27.23 6.36
CA GLU A 148 -9.40 26.56 5.16
C GLU A 148 -8.34 25.70 4.48
N ASN A 149 -7.10 26.15 4.39
CA ASN A 149 -6.02 25.37 3.80
C ASN A 149 -5.76 24.06 4.58
N THR A 150 -5.87 24.10 5.91
CA THR A 150 -5.77 22.89 6.76
C THR A 150 -6.92 21.94 6.46
N ARG A 151 -8.17 22.44 6.37
CA ARG A 151 -9.32 21.59 6.01
C ARG A 151 -9.17 20.97 4.63
N ASN A 152 -8.73 21.77 3.67
CA ASN A 152 -8.49 21.34 2.29
C ASN A 152 -7.38 20.28 2.24
N SER A 153 -6.29 20.48 2.97
CA SER A 153 -5.19 19.51 3.07
C SER A 153 -5.67 18.18 3.67
N TYR A 154 -6.41 18.22 4.78
CA TYR A 154 -6.94 17.01 5.42
C TYR A 154 -7.92 16.26 4.52
N ARG A 155 -8.81 16.97 3.81
CA ARG A 155 -9.71 16.38 2.83
C ARG A 155 -8.95 15.73 1.69
N ALA A 156 -7.98 16.43 1.13
CA ALA A 156 -7.18 15.95 0.02
C ALA A 156 -6.37 14.69 0.38
N GLU A 157 -5.77 14.67 1.56
CA GLU A 157 -5.03 13.50 2.05
C GLU A 157 -5.95 12.27 2.18
N ALA A 158 -7.14 12.43 2.77
CA ALA A 158 -8.10 11.33 2.90
C ALA A 158 -8.60 10.82 1.54
N LEU A 159 -8.87 11.72 0.57
CA LEU A 159 -9.23 11.37 -0.80
C LEU A 159 -8.08 10.65 -1.52
N ALA A 160 -6.85 11.14 -1.38
CA ALA A 160 -5.67 10.54 -2.00
C ALA A 160 -5.39 9.13 -1.44
N ILE A 161 -5.51 8.92 -0.13
CA ILE A 161 -5.36 7.60 0.50
C ILE A 161 -6.46 6.66 0.01
N ARG A 162 -7.70 7.12 -0.04
CA ARG A 162 -8.84 6.32 -0.54
C ARG A 162 -8.61 5.88 -1.99
N ALA A 163 -8.18 6.80 -2.84
CA ALA A 163 -7.86 6.53 -4.23
C ALA A 163 -6.67 5.57 -4.37
N TYR A 164 -5.60 5.77 -3.59
CA TYR A 164 -4.41 4.92 -3.58
C TYR A 164 -4.77 3.47 -3.23
N CYS A 165 -5.53 3.27 -2.15
CA CYS A 165 -5.95 1.94 -1.73
C CYS A 165 -6.88 1.25 -2.75
N HIS A 166 -7.85 1.97 -3.33
CA HIS A 166 -8.69 1.39 -4.38
C HIS A 166 -7.92 1.08 -5.65
N PHE A 167 -6.96 1.92 -6.02
CA PHE A 167 -6.11 1.67 -7.17
C PHE A 167 -5.23 0.43 -6.97
N ASP A 168 -4.67 0.23 -5.78
CA ASP A 168 -3.87 -0.96 -5.48
C ASP A 168 -4.73 -2.23 -5.39
N LEU A 169 -5.95 -2.14 -4.85
CA LEU A 169 -6.93 -3.22 -4.94
C LEU A 169 -7.23 -3.59 -6.40
N LEU A 170 -7.44 -2.59 -7.26
CA LEU A 170 -7.66 -2.82 -8.69
C LEU A 170 -6.43 -3.45 -9.34
N ARG A 171 -5.22 -2.94 -9.07
CA ARG A 171 -3.98 -3.50 -9.63
C ARG A 171 -3.75 -4.94 -9.19
N ALA A 172 -4.15 -5.31 -7.97
CA ALA A 172 -3.96 -6.65 -7.40
C ALA A 172 -5.06 -7.64 -7.85
N TRP A 173 -6.33 -7.31 -7.63
CA TRP A 173 -7.49 -8.20 -7.89
C TRP A 173 -8.16 -7.98 -9.24
N GLY A 174 -7.89 -6.86 -9.91
CA GLY A 174 -8.46 -6.55 -11.21
C GLY A 174 -7.76 -7.28 -12.37
N PRO A 175 -8.14 -6.96 -13.61
CA PRO A 175 -7.65 -7.66 -14.79
C PRO A 175 -6.16 -7.49 -15.02
N TRP A 176 -5.56 -8.46 -15.69
CA TRP A 176 -4.20 -8.37 -16.17
C TRP A 176 -4.16 -7.57 -17.49
N LYS A 177 -2.97 -7.03 -17.86
CA LYS A 177 -2.76 -6.25 -19.09
C LYS A 177 -3.73 -5.07 -19.27
N TYR A 178 -4.14 -4.44 -18.19
CA TYR A 178 -4.94 -3.22 -18.30
C TYR A 178 -4.16 -2.14 -19.10
N GLY A 179 -4.85 -1.50 -20.02
CA GLY A 179 -4.25 -0.51 -20.92
C GLY A 179 -3.76 -1.10 -22.26
N THR A 180 -3.59 -2.41 -22.38
CA THR A 180 -3.20 -3.09 -23.63
C THR A 180 -4.19 -4.14 -24.10
N ASP A 181 -4.98 -4.74 -23.21
CA ASP A 181 -6.09 -5.63 -23.53
C ASP A 181 -7.41 -4.85 -23.47
N ALA A 182 -8.08 -4.69 -24.61
CA ALA A 182 -9.34 -3.95 -24.70
C ALA A 182 -10.46 -4.52 -23.81
N ALA A 183 -10.47 -5.84 -23.56
CA ALA A 183 -11.46 -6.48 -22.71
C ALA A 183 -11.23 -6.19 -21.22
N ALA A 184 -10.01 -5.85 -20.82
CA ALA A 184 -9.65 -5.61 -19.43
C ALA A 184 -10.44 -4.45 -18.81
N ALA A 185 -10.68 -3.38 -19.56
CA ALA A 185 -11.41 -2.20 -19.10
C ALA A 185 -12.86 -2.53 -18.65
N SER A 186 -13.51 -3.47 -19.33
CA SER A 186 -14.88 -3.90 -19.07
C SER A 186 -14.99 -5.04 -18.05
N THR A 187 -13.87 -5.64 -17.64
CA THR A 187 -13.86 -6.74 -16.68
C THR A 187 -14.27 -6.25 -15.30
N LYS A 188 -15.25 -6.90 -14.68
CA LYS A 188 -15.62 -6.66 -13.28
C LYS A 188 -14.43 -6.94 -12.37
N SER A 189 -14.15 -6.05 -11.42
CA SER A 189 -12.92 -6.08 -10.63
C SER A 189 -13.15 -5.96 -9.13
N ILE A 190 -13.39 -4.76 -8.64
CA ILE A 190 -13.56 -4.45 -7.21
C ILE A 190 -14.74 -3.50 -6.98
N PRO A 191 -15.36 -3.48 -5.80
CA PRO A 191 -16.27 -2.41 -5.41
C PRO A 191 -15.48 -1.12 -5.11
N TYR A 192 -16.05 0.05 -5.40
CA TYR A 192 -15.50 1.35 -5.00
C TYR A 192 -16.37 1.96 -3.90
N ARG A 193 -15.86 1.94 -2.65
CA ARG A 193 -16.60 2.38 -1.47
C ARG A 193 -16.31 3.83 -1.14
N VAL A 194 -17.38 4.63 -0.98
CA VAL A 194 -17.32 6.05 -0.58
C VAL A 194 -18.07 6.33 0.73
N GLU A 195 -18.68 5.30 1.32
CA GLU A 195 -19.46 5.39 2.54
C GLU A 195 -19.09 4.29 3.54
N THR A 196 -19.40 4.53 4.82
CA THR A 196 -19.19 3.60 5.94
C THR A 196 -20.46 2.85 6.31
N ASN A 197 -21.14 2.26 5.33
CA ASN A 197 -22.31 1.45 5.56
C ASN A 197 -22.02 -0.05 5.38
N LYS A 198 -23.01 -0.90 5.75
CA LYS A 198 -22.95 -2.36 5.60
C LYS A 198 -23.62 -2.84 4.31
N GLU A 199 -23.95 -1.94 3.40
CA GLU A 199 -24.59 -2.29 2.14
C GLU A 199 -23.66 -3.06 1.24
N LYS A 200 -24.22 -4.05 0.54
CA LYS A 200 -23.50 -4.80 -0.48
C LYS A 200 -23.24 -3.90 -1.68
N MET A 201 -21.99 -3.84 -2.12
CA MET A 201 -21.60 -3.06 -3.27
C MET A 201 -21.19 -3.98 -4.42
N PRO A 202 -21.66 -3.74 -5.65
CA PRO A 202 -21.29 -4.57 -6.79
C PRO A 202 -19.81 -4.40 -7.16
N LEU A 203 -19.21 -5.44 -7.77
CA LEU A 203 -17.96 -5.27 -8.51
C LEU A 203 -18.22 -4.36 -9.70
N LEU A 204 -17.41 -3.33 -9.80
CA LEU A 204 -17.44 -2.42 -10.92
C LEU A 204 -16.53 -2.91 -12.05
N PRO A 205 -16.85 -2.58 -13.31
CA PRO A 205 -15.88 -2.64 -14.38
C PRO A 205 -14.61 -1.88 -14.03
N ALA A 206 -13.46 -2.39 -14.42
CA ALA A 206 -12.17 -1.79 -14.06
C ALA A 206 -12.06 -0.32 -14.51
N LYS A 207 -12.64 0.04 -15.66
CA LYS A 207 -12.70 1.44 -16.13
C LYS A 207 -13.47 2.36 -15.18
N ASP A 208 -14.59 1.88 -14.62
CA ASP A 208 -15.42 2.68 -13.71
C ASP A 208 -14.71 2.90 -12.37
N VAL A 209 -13.92 1.91 -11.93
CA VAL A 209 -13.03 2.07 -10.76
C VAL A 209 -11.98 3.15 -11.04
N ILE A 210 -11.34 3.13 -12.22
CA ILE A 210 -10.35 4.14 -12.62
C ILE A 210 -10.96 5.53 -12.66
N GLU A 211 -12.16 5.69 -13.24
CA GLU A 211 -12.86 6.99 -13.27
C GLU A 211 -13.06 7.56 -11.86
N LYS A 212 -13.45 6.72 -10.90
CA LYS A 212 -13.63 7.13 -9.50
C LYS A 212 -12.30 7.44 -8.80
N VAL A 213 -11.24 6.67 -9.08
CA VAL A 213 -9.88 6.96 -8.61
C VAL A 213 -9.42 8.32 -9.12
N LEU A 214 -9.56 8.57 -10.42
CA LEU A 214 -9.17 9.85 -11.05
C LEU A 214 -9.99 11.01 -10.48
N LYS A 215 -11.29 10.82 -10.23
CA LYS A 215 -12.14 11.84 -9.60
C LYS A 215 -11.62 12.23 -8.21
N ASP A 216 -11.34 11.25 -7.34
CA ASP A 216 -10.81 11.52 -6.01
C ASP A 216 -9.44 12.23 -6.06
N LEU A 217 -8.55 11.81 -6.96
CA LEU A 217 -7.22 12.40 -7.12
C LEU A 217 -7.25 13.80 -7.71
N THR A 218 -8.13 14.06 -8.69
CA THR A 218 -8.28 15.40 -9.27
C THR A 218 -8.79 16.37 -8.22
N GLN A 219 -9.80 15.98 -7.46
CA GLN A 219 -10.30 16.79 -6.35
C GLN A 219 -9.21 17.01 -5.27
N ALA A 220 -8.45 15.97 -4.93
CA ALA A 220 -7.34 16.10 -3.98
C ALA A 220 -6.27 17.09 -4.48
N LYS A 221 -5.91 17.04 -5.77
CA LYS A 221 -4.95 17.96 -6.39
C LYS A 221 -5.43 19.40 -6.35
N GLU A 222 -6.71 19.64 -6.65
CA GLU A 222 -7.33 20.97 -6.59
C GLU A 222 -7.29 21.57 -5.18
N LEU A 223 -7.63 20.76 -4.16
CA LEU A 223 -7.60 21.17 -2.76
C LEU A 223 -6.19 21.49 -2.24
N LEU A 224 -5.16 20.89 -2.84
CA LEU A 224 -3.75 21.09 -2.47
C LEU A 224 -3.05 22.18 -3.31
N THR A 225 -3.77 22.97 -4.09
CA THR A 225 -3.18 23.99 -4.99
C THR A 225 -2.27 24.97 -4.22
N ALA A 226 -2.56 25.27 -2.96
CA ALA A 226 -1.70 26.10 -2.11
C ALA A 226 -0.30 25.47 -1.87
N GLU A 227 -0.15 24.17 -2.01
CA GLU A 227 1.12 23.44 -1.86
C GLU A 227 1.87 23.26 -3.20
N LYS A 228 1.36 23.78 -4.31
CA LYS A 228 1.98 23.61 -5.64
C LYS A 228 3.45 24.11 -5.69
N THR A 229 3.78 25.12 -4.91
CA THR A 229 5.12 25.69 -4.83
C THR A 229 5.96 25.11 -3.68
N LEU A 230 5.42 24.12 -2.95
CA LEU A 230 6.13 23.47 -1.86
C LEU A 230 7.32 22.68 -2.41
N ARG A 231 8.51 22.98 -1.91
CA ARG A 231 9.69 22.17 -2.16
C ARG A 231 9.82 21.08 -1.09
N LEU A 232 9.99 19.84 -1.54
CA LEU A 232 9.93 18.68 -0.65
C LEU A 232 11.28 18.33 0.01
N GLU A 233 12.40 18.87 -0.47
CA GLU A 233 13.74 18.53 0.04
C GLU A 233 13.89 18.75 1.55
N ASP A 234 13.27 19.80 2.10
CA ASP A 234 13.38 20.18 3.52
C ASP A 234 12.06 19.93 4.29
N SER A 235 11.13 19.16 3.74
CA SER A 235 9.78 19.06 4.27
C SER A 235 9.43 17.68 4.81
N ASN A 236 8.90 17.61 6.03
CA ASN A 236 8.26 16.42 6.58
C ASN A 236 6.93 16.08 5.89
N ARG A 237 6.45 16.93 4.98
CA ARG A 237 5.26 16.64 4.15
C ARG A 237 5.43 15.40 3.28
N ARG A 238 6.64 14.90 3.11
CA ARG A 238 6.92 13.60 2.47
C ARG A 238 6.35 12.37 3.19
N PHE A 239 5.99 12.51 4.45
CA PHE A 239 5.29 11.46 5.19
C PHE A 239 3.76 11.53 5.06
N ARG A 240 3.25 12.46 4.26
CA ARG A 240 1.82 12.64 3.98
C ARG A 240 1.61 12.92 2.50
N PHE A 241 0.43 12.59 1.98
CA PHE A 241 0.06 13.00 0.62
C PHE A 241 0.06 14.53 0.52
N ASN A 242 0.86 15.04 -0.39
CA ASN A 242 1.03 16.45 -0.72
C ASN A 242 0.71 16.66 -2.20
N TYR A 243 0.72 17.91 -2.68
CA TYR A 243 0.40 18.21 -4.07
C TYR A 243 1.20 17.38 -5.08
N HIS A 244 2.53 17.27 -4.89
CA HIS A 244 3.40 16.55 -5.82
C HIS A 244 3.17 15.04 -5.75
N ALA A 245 2.89 14.50 -4.56
CA ALA A 245 2.57 13.08 -4.39
C ALA A 245 1.25 12.70 -5.07
N VAL A 246 0.23 13.57 -4.96
CA VAL A 246 -1.07 13.37 -5.65
C VAL A 246 -0.88 13.45 -7.16
N ASN A 247 -0.09 14.42 -7.64
CA ASN A 247 0.21 14.56 -9.07
C ASN A 247 1.02 13.38 -9.62
N ALA A 248 1.96 12.85 -8.82
CA ALA A 248 2.71 11.63 -9.16
C ALA A 248 1.81 10.39 -9.20
N LEU A 249 0.84 10.29 -8.28
CA LEU A 249 -0.15 9.20 -8.32
C LEU A 249 -1.07 9.32 -9.55
N LEU A 250 -1.47 10.52 -9.94
CA LEU A 250 -2.19 10.75 -11.20
C LEU A 250 -1.34 10.28 -12.39
N ALA A 251 -0.04 10.62 -12.45
CA ALA A 251 0.86 10.14 -13.49
C ALA A 251 0.92 8.61 -13.56
N ARG A 252 1.00 7.94 -12.39
CA ARG A 252 0.97 6.47 -12.29
C ARG A 252 -0.34 5.87 -12.79
N VAL A 253 -1.49 6.46 -12.44
CA VAL A 253 -2.82 5.99 -12.88
C VAL A 253 -2.97 6.20 -14.39
N TYR A 254 -2.63 7.37 -14.93
CA TYR A 254 -2.69 7.62 -16.37
C TYR A 254 -1.73 6.70 -17.16
N CYS A 255 -0.53 6.46 -16.63
CA CYS A 255 0.41 5.48 -17.20
C CYS A 255 -0.18 4.07 -17.19
N TYR A 256 -0.86 3.67 -16.11
CA TYR A 256 -1.50 2.35 -15.98
C TYR A 256 -2.58 2.13 -17.03
N VAL A 257 -3.35 3.17 -17.37
CA VAL A 257 -4.43 3.07 -18.39
C VAL A 257 -3.95 3.35 -19.81
N GLY A 258 -2.69 3.78 -20.01
CA GLY A 258 -2.13 4.10 -21.32
C GLY A 258 -2.44 5.51 -21.83
N ASP A 259 -2.91 6.40 -20.96
CA ASP A 259 -3.16 7.81 -21.29
C ASP A 259 -1.83 8.61 -21.25
N ALA A 260 -1.07 8.52 -22.33
CA ALA A 260 0.25 9.11 -22.43
C ALA A 260 0.27 10.65 -22.26
N PRO A 261 -0.65 11.45 -22.86
CA PRO A 261 -0.63 12.89 -22.68
C PRO A 261 -0.73 13.33 -21.21
N HIS A 262 -1.69 12.78 -20.46
CA HIS A 262 -1.87 13.14 -19.06
C HIS A 262 -0.77 12.57 -18.16
N ALA A 263 -0.30 11.34 -18.42
CA ALA A 263 0.81 10.74 -17.69
C ALA A 263 2.09 11.57 -17.81
N ILE A 264 2.44 11.98 -19.02
CA ILE A 264 3.62 12.82 -19.29
C ILE A 264 3.48 14.19 -18.61
N ALA A 265 2.33 14.85 -18.77
CA ALA A 265 2.10 16.17 -18.18
C ALA A 265 2.22 16.15 -16.66
N CYS A 266 1.62 15.15 -15.99
CA CYS A 266 1.70 15.01 -14.54
C CYS A 266 3.13 14.65 -14.07
N ALA A 267 3.81 13.72 -14.73
CA ALA A 267 5.17 13.33 -14.38
C ALA A 267 6.18 14.47 -14.56
N GLN A 268 6.05 15.24 -15.66
CA GLN A 268 6.91 16.39 -15.91
C GLN A 268 6.69 17.51 -14.89
N ASP A 269 5.42 17.82 -14.56
CA ASP A 269 5.09 18.83 -13.53
C ASP A 269 5.71 18.49 -12.18
N VAL A 270 5.70 17.20 -11.79
CA VAL A 270 6.37 16.75 -10.56
C VAL A 270 7.88 16.96 -10.62
N ILE A 271 8.53 16.54 -11.72
CA ILE A 271 9.98 16.68 -11.88
C ILE A 271 10.41 18.15 -11.81
N ASP A 272 9.65 19.03 -12.43
CA ASP A 272 9.99 20.46 -12.55
C ASP A 272 9.77 21.23 -11.24
N HIS A 273 8.85 20.79 -10.37
CA HIS A 273 8.40 21.63 -9.25
C HIS A 273 8.57 21.02 -7.86
N CYS A 274 8.75 19.68 -7.70
CA CYS A 274 8.81 19.07 -6.37
C CYS A 274 10.05 19.43 -5.55
N GLY A 275 11.11 19.94 -6.17
CA GLY A 275 12.36 20.29 -5.52
C GLY A 275 13.33 19.13 -5.28
N LEU A 276 12.89 17.88 -5.49
CA LEU A 276 13.74 16.70 -5.29
C LEU A 276 14.62 16.45 -6.52
N LEU A 277 15.75 15.82 -6.29
CA LEU A 277 16.70 15.41 -7.33
C LEU A 277 16.98 13.92 -7.23
N LEU A 278 17.29 13.30 -8.39
CA LEU A 278 17.77 11.92 -8.39
C LEU A 278 19.10 11.82 -7.66
N SER A 279 19.19 10.93 -6.68
CA SER A 279 20.40 10.70 -5.89
C SER A 279 21.43 9.91 -6.69
N SER A 280 22.70 10.20 -6.43
CA SER A 280 23.87 9.47 -6.95
C SER A 280 24.59 8.65 -5.87
N SER A 281 24.03 8.60 -4.66
CA SER A 281 24.52 7.80 -3.53
C SER A 281 23.36 7.26 -2.70
N ASN A 282 23.54 6.06 -2.17
CA ASN A 282 22.63 5.44 -1.19
C ASN A 282 23.37 5.07 0.11
N GLN A 283 24.53 5.66 0.36
CA GLN A 283 25.42 5.29 1.47
C GLN A 283 24.70 5.40 2.82
N ASP A 284 23.97 6.49 3.05
CA ASP A 284 23.26 6.77 4.29
C ASP A 284 21.73 6.82 4.06
N ASP A 285 21.28 6.45 2.87
CA ASP A 285 19.87 6.48 2.45
C ASP A 285 19.53 5.26 1.57
N PRO A 286 19.50 4.06 2.14
CA PRO A 286 19.35 2.82 1.37
C PRO A 286 18.00 2.68 0.67
N ILE A 287 16.97 3.40 1.11
CA ILE A 287 15.65 3.45 0.48
C ILE A 287 15.51 4.60 -0.54
N LEU A 288 16.51 5.45 -0.67
CA LEU A 288 16.44 6.70 -1.43
C LEU A 288 15.26 7.59 -0.96
N PHE A 289 15.16 7.78 0.36
CA PHE A 289 14.16 8.67 0.97
C PHE A 289 14.28 10.09 0.44
N SER A 290 15.49 10.52 0.08
CA SER A 290 15.75 11.79 -0.58
C SER A 290 14.99 11.97 -1.90
N GLU A 291 14.53 10.87 -2.54
CA GLU A 291 13.71 10.88 -3.75
C GLU A 291 12.22 10.63 -3.47
N CYS A 292 11.80 10.38 -2.22
CA CYS A 292 10.41 10.07 -1.91
C CYS A 292 9.53 11.32 -2.05
N LEU A 293 8.54 11.22 -2.93
CA LEU A 293 7.44 12.19 -3.03
C LEU A 293 6.42 11.95 -1.91
N VAL A 294 6.21 10.68 -1.56
CA VAL A 294 5.47 10.24 -0.39
C VAL A 294 5.98 8.89 0.10
N ALA A 295 6.12 8.78 1.41
CA ALA A 295 6.48 7.56 2.14
C ALA A 295 5.61 7.44 3.39
N LEU A 296 5.53 6.24 3.96
CA LEU A 296 4.88 6.01 5.24
C LEU A 296 5.94 5.88 6.33
N ASN A 297 5.73 6.52 7.48
CA ASN A 297 6.57 6.30 8.64
C ASN A 297 6.15 4.99 9.31
N MET A 298 7.09 4.06 9.42
CA MET A 298 6.91 2.77 10.09
C MET A 298 7.72 2.75 11.36
N TYR A 299 7.18 3.35 12.41
CA TYR A 299 7.82 3.44 13.71
C TYR A 299 8.26 2.04 14.23
N HIS A 300 9.46 1.94 14.74
CA HIS A 300 10.12 0.67 15.12
C HIS A 300 10.23 -0.33 13.95
N MET A 301 10.47 0.16 12.74
CA MET A 301 10.60 -0.66 11.52
C MET A 301 11.52 -1.88 11.72
N GLN A 302 12.65 -1.72 12.43
CA GLN A 302 13.61 -2.78 12.65
C GLN A 302 13.03 -4.00 13.39
N GLU A 303 12.03 -3.83 14.25
CA GLU A 303 11.40 -4.96 14.95
C GLU A 303 10.74 -5.94 13.96
N THR A 304 10.21 -5.42 12.85
CA THR A 304 9.62 -6.22 11.78
C THR A 304 10.66 -6.66 10.77
N THR A 305 11.52 -5.75 10.32
CA THR A 305 12.41 -5.97 9.17
C THR A 305 13.63 -6.79 9.52
N SER A 306 14.13 -6.73 10.76
CA SER A 306 15.25 -7.57 11.24
C SER A 306 14.95 -9.07 11.19
N ARG A 307 13.69 -9.47 11.17
CA ARG A 307 13.28 -10.86 10.98
C ARG A 307 13.28 -11.28 9.51
N LEU A 308 13.17 -10.33 8.61
CA LEU A 308 13.10 -10.55 7.15
C LEU A 308 14.48 -10.43 6.50
N TRP A 309 15.31 -9.49 6.97
CA TRP A 309 16.66 -9.20 6.43
C TRP A 309 17.67 -9.05 7.57
N ALA A 310 18.07 -10.12 8.23
CA ALA A 310 19.11 -10.03 9.24
C ALA A 310 20.51 -10.12 8.60
N ASP A 311 21.37 -9.19 8.92
CA ASP A 311 22.82 -9.31 8.65
C ASP A 311 23.39 -10.41 9.58
N GLY A 312 24.01 -11.45 9.02
CA GLY A 312 24.71 -12.51 9.77
C GLY A 312 24.15 -13.91 9.60
N ASP A 313 24.61 -14.87 10.45
CA ASP A 313 24.39 -16.32 10.30
C ASP A 313 22.96 -16.79 10.64
N LYS A 314 22.02 -15.91 10.89
CA LYS A 314 20.65 -16.27 11.25
C LYS A 314 19.75 -16.49 10.03
N PHE A 315 19.88 -17.63 9.40
CA PHE A 315 19.13 -17.99 8.17
C PHE A 315 17.66 -18.34 8.37
N SER A 316 17.10 -18.29 9.54
CA SER A 316 15.86 -19.02 9.81
C SER A 316 14.58 -18.45 9.17
N THR A 317 14.58 -17.24 8.58
CA THR A 317 13.31 -16.68 8.05
C THR A 317 13.47 -15.57 7.00
N GLN A 318 14.58 -15.54 6.24
CA GLN A 318 14.94 -14.28 5.62
C GLN A 318 14.75 -14.23 4.13
N TYR A 319 14.44 -13.04 3.66
CA TYR A 319 14.49 -12.68 2.26
C TYR A 319 15.95 -12.46 1.87
N PHE A 320 16.46 -13.32 1.02
CA PHE A 320 17.80 -13.23 0.46
C PHE A 320 17.76 -13.53 -1.04
N ILE A 321 18.83 -13.26 -1.73
CA ILE A 321 19.02 -13.64 -3.12
C ILE A 321 20.38 -14.36 -3.22
N ARG A 322 20.44 -15.53 -3.89
CA ARG A 322 21.70 -16.25 -4.10
C ARG A 322 22.59 -15.46 -5.04
N GLN A 323 23.89 -15.51 -4.82
CA GLN A 323 24.87 -14.69 -5.55
C GLN A 323 24.74 -14.86 -7.07
N GLU A 324 24.65 -16.08 -7.56
CA GLU A 324 24.47 -16.34 -9.01
C GLU A 324 23.24 -15.64 -9.59
N ARG A 325 22.15 -15.68 -8.85
CA ARG A 325 20.91 -15.02 -9.24
C ARG A 325 21.00 -13.50 -9.07
N PHE A 326 21.64 -13.01 -8.00
CA PHE A 326 21.91 -11.61 -7.78
C PHE A 326 22.68 -11.00 -8.95
N ASP A 327 23.74 -11.68 -9.40
CA ASP A 327 24.57 -11.22 -10.51
C ASP A 327 23.74 -11.14 -11.83
N LYS A 328 22.87 -12.12 -12.09
CA LYS A 328 21.95 -12.10 -13.23
C LYS A 328 20.87 -11.01 -13.07
N TYR A 329 20.31 -10.87 -11.89
CA TYR A 329 19.23 -9.91 -11.59
C TYR A 329 19.72 -8.47 -11.76
N PHE A 330 20.87 -8.16 -11.18
CA PHE A 330 21.45 -6.81 -11.21
C PHE A 330 22.44 -6.60 -12.38
N GLU A 331 22.61 -7.61 -13.26
CA GLU A 331 23.52 -7.55 -14.41
C GLU A 331 24.98 -7.23 -13.99
N VAL A 332 25.42 -7.82 -12.88
CA VAL A 332 26.78 -7.68 -12.38
C VAL A 332 27.72 -8.49 -13.25
N SER A 333 28.73 -7.86 -13.85
CA SER A 333 29.78 -8.51 -14.62
C SER A 333 31.17 -8.20 -14.06
N GLY A 334 31.90 -9.23 -13.67
CA GLY A 334 33.25 -9.08 -13.11
C GLY A 334 33.26 -8.49 -11.70
N SER A 335 34.41 -7.95 -11.30
CA SER A 335 34.63 -7.40 -9.95
C SER A 335 34.21 -5.94 -9.80
N THR A 336 33.91 -5.25 -10.91
CA THR A 336 33.59 -3.83 -10.91
C THR A 336 32.06 -3.64 -10.85
N ARG A 337 31.60 -3.10 -9.74
CA ARG A 337 30.19 -2.76 -9.52
C ARG A 337 29.98 -1.27 -9.69
N GLU A 338 29.53 -0.84 -10.86
CA GLU A 338 29.23 0.56 -11.11
C GLU A 338 27.92 0.97 -10.44
N ASP A 339 26.91 0.10 -10.53
CA ASP A 339 25.55 0.37 -10.02
C ASP A 339 25.54 0.46 -8.48
N MET A 340 25.20 1.62 -7.94
CA MET A 340 25.14 1.84 -6.50
C MET A 340 24.13 0.91 -5.80
N ARG A 341 23.10 0.44 -6.51
CA ARG A 341 22.08 -0.48 -5.99
C ARG A 341 22.63 -1.87 -5.70
N THR A 342 23.86 -2.18 -6.11
CA THR A 342 24.57 -3.46 -5.85
C THR A 342 25.68 -3.36 -4.82
N LYS A 343 25.97 -2.15 -4.32
CA LYS A 343 27.09 -1.91 -3.39
C LYS A 343 26.71 -2.27 -1.95
N SER A 344 27.71 -2.29 -1.08
CA SER A 344 27.57 -2.67 0.33
C SER A 344 26.55 -1.82 1.13
N ALA A 345 26.27 -0.60 0.69
CA ALA A 345 25.19 0.20 1.27
C ALA A 345 23.79 -0.37 0.99
N ALA A 346 23.61 -1.04 -0.17
CA ALA A 346 22.33 -1.62 -0.59
C ALA A 346 22.19 -3.09 -0.16
N PHE A 347 23.29 -3.86 -0.18
CA PHE A 347 23.28 -5.28 0.11
C PHE A 347 24.45 -5.70 1.01
N TYR A 348 24.15 -6.59 1.95
CA TYR A 348 25.14 -7.39 2.66
C TYR A 348 25.36 -8.70 1.90
N GLU A 349 26.61 -8.99 1.53
CA GLU A 349 26.96 -10.23 0.85
C GLU A 349 27.65 -11.17 1.82
N HIS A 350 27.04 -12.31 2.02
CA HIS A 350 27.54 -13.36 2.86
C HIS A 350 28.40 -14.32 2.03
N THR A 351 29.72 -14.23 2.18
CA THR A 351 30.69 -14.95 1.32
C THR A 351 30.64 -16.47 1.49
N SER A 352 30.43 -16.99 2.70
CA SER A 352 30.39 -18.43 2.97
C SER A 352 29.13 -19.10 2.43
N THR A 353 27.99 -18.42 2.47
CA THR A 353 26.70 -18.94 1.98
C THR A 353 26.40 -18.52 0.54
N LYS A 354 27.19 -17.61 -0.03
CA LYS A 354 27.00 -17.04 -1.36
C LYS A 354 25.58 -16.47 -1.53
N THR A 355 25.17 -15.61 -0.59
CA THR A 355 23.89 -14.92 -0.59
C THR A 355 24.06 -13.43 -0.43
N ALA A 356 23.14 -12.65 -1.01
CA ALA A 356 23.06 -11.22 -0.83
C ALA A 356 21.74 -10.90 -0.10
N ILE A 357 21.81 -10.06 0.91
CA ILE A 357 20.69 -9.65 1.78
C ILE A 357 20.51 -8.14 1.63
N SER A 358 19.30 -7.69 1.32
CA SER A 358 19.04 -6.26 1.17
C SER A 358 19.15 -5.54 2.51
N ARG A 359 19.82 -4.39 2.51
CA ARG A 359 19.91 -3.47 3.64
C ARG A 359 18.87 -2.35 3.61
N LYS A 360 18.01 -2.38 2.62
CA LYS A 360 17.07 -1.29 2.33
C LYS A 360 16.23 -0.86 3.54
N TYR A 361 15.81 -1.81 4.36
CA TYR A 361 14.97 -1.52 5.53
C TYR A 361 15.66 -1.70 6.87
N ASN A 362 16.65 -2.57 6.98
CA ASN A 362 17.36 -2.79 8.25
C ASN A 362 18.27 -1.65 8.67
N THR A 363 18.83 -0.93 7.71
CA THR A 363 19.72 0.22 7.95
C THR A 363 19.06 1.55 7.61
N ASN A 364 17.74 1.56 7.47
CA ASN A 364 16.98 2.75 7.08
C ASN A 364 16.84 3.73 8.26
N PRO A 365 17.55 4.86 8.25
CA PRO A 365 17.49 5.84 9.35
C PRO A 365 16.18 6.60 9.41
N HIS A 366 15.36 6.53 8.35
CA HIS A 366 14.11 7.27 8.25
C HIS A 366 12.90 6.46 8.71
N GLU A 367 13.06 5.16 8.99
CA GLU A 367 11.96 4.24 9.29
C GLU A 367 10.78 4.39 8.31
N ALA A 368 11.09 4.54 7.03
CA ALA A 368 10.14 4.89 5.99
C ALA A 368 9.93 3.78 4.97
N VAL A 369 8.67 3.59 4.57
CA VAL A 369 8.28 2.73 3.43
C VAL A 369 7.93 3.62 2.26
N PRO A 370 8.69 3.62 1.15
CA PRO A 370 8.39 4.42 -0.03
C PRO A 370 7.06 4.01 -0.66
N LEU A 371 6.20 4.97 -1.00
CA LEU A 371 5.00 4.74 -1.80
C LEU A 371 5.19 5.20 -3.24
N ILE A 372 5.80 6.39 -3.43
CA ILE A 372 6.13 6.94 -4.75
C ILE A 372 7.46 7.68 -4.66
N ARG A 373 8.39 7.36 -5.56
CA ARG A 373 9.69 8.03 -5.69
C ARG A 373 9.83 8.78 -7.01
N LEU A 374 10.70 9.77 -7.01
CA LEU A 374 10.95 10.63 -8.18
C LEU A 374 11.42 9.82 -9.41
N SER A 375 12.21 8.76 -9.21
CA SER A 375 12.67 7.88 -10.30
C SER A 375 11.54 7.27 -11.11
N GLU A 376 10.39 7.02 -10.49
CA GLU A 376 9.20 6.52 -11.20
C GLU A 376 8.68 7.53 -12.23
N MET A 377 8.74 8.82 -11.94
CA MET A 377 8.32 9.85 -12.90
C MET A 377 9.16 9.80 -14.18
N TYR A 378 10.47 9.58 -14.06
CA TYR A 378 11.34 9.39 -15.21
C TYR A 378 11.02 8.09 -15.98
N PHE A 379 10.63 7.02 -15.28
CA PHE A 379 10.22 5.78 -15.94
C PHE A 379 8.87 5.92 -16.65
N ILE A 380 7.94 6.68 -16.09
CA ILE A 380 6.68 7.04 -16.76
C ILE A 380 6.97 7.86 -18.02
N LEU A 381 7.84 8.86 -17.97
CA LEU A 381 8.25 9.62 -19.15
C LEU A 381 8.94 8.72 -20.20
N CYS A 382 9.83 7.82 -19.76
CA CYS A 382 10.46 6.84 -20.63
C CYS A 382 9.41 5.98 -21.35
N GLU A 383 8.44 5.47 -20.63
CA GLU A 383 7.43 4.57 -21.17
C GLU A 383 6.42 5.24 -22.09
N MET A 384 5.96 6.44 -21.71
CA MET A 384 4.86 7.14 -22.37
C MET A 384 5.32 8.03 -23.55
N THR A 385 6.62 8.35 -23.66
CA THR A 385 7.15 9.13 -24.77
C THR A 385 7.25 8.31 -26.04
N ASN A 386 6.65 8.77 -27.15
CA ASN A 386 6.63 8.06 -28.41
C ASN A 386 7.99 8.07 -29.16
N ASP A 387 8.74 9.16 -29.04
CA ASP A 387 10.10 9.26 -29.62
C ASP A 387 11.06 8.37 -28.81
N MET A 388 11.63 7.35 -29.45
CA MET A 388 12.50 6.36 -28.81
C MET A 388 13.81 6.95 -28.29
N THR A 389 14.32 7.98 -28.95
CA THR A 389 15.54 8.67 -28.53
C THR A 389 15.28 9.52 -27.27
N ALA A 390 14.19 10.28 -27.24
CA ALA A 390 13.78 11.01 -26.08
C ALA A 390 13.43 10.10 -24.90
N SER A 391 12.71 9.01 -25.16
CA SER A 391 12.40 7.97 -24.20
C SER A 391 13.66 7.39 -23.55
N ALA A 392 14.67 7.02 -24.36
CA ALA A 392 15.93 6.49 -23.85
C ALA A 392 16.71 7.50 -22.96
N LYS A 393 16.60 8.81 -23.24
CA LYS A 393 17.21 9.84 -22.39
C LYS A 393 16.69 9.79 -20.96
N TYR A 394 15.37 9.65 -20.76
CA TYR A 394 14.78 9.57 -19.42
C TYR A 394 15.30 8.34 -18.65
N LEU A 395 15.34 7.19 -19.29
CA LEU A 395 15.89 5.96 -18.69
C LEU A 395 17.36 6.12 -18.32
N ASN A 396 18.16 6.67 -19.22
CA ASN A 396 19.59 6.90 -19.01
C ASN A 396 19.89 7.96 -17.95
N LEU A 397 18.99 8.93 -17.71
CA LEU A 397 19.14 9.86 -16.59
C LEU A 397 19.13 9.12 -15.26
N VAL A 398 18.20 8.19 -15.05
CA VAL A 398 18.17 7.35 -13.84
C VAL A 398 19.41 6.47 -13.78
N ARG A 399 19.74 5.74 -14.86
CA ARG A 399 20.91 4.85 -14.93
C ARG A 399 22.20 5.58 -14.56
N ASN A 400 22.45 6.74 -15.16
CA ASN A 400 23.66 7.54 -14.88
C ASN A 400 23.72 8.00 -13.42
N LYS A 401 22.58 8.33 -12.82
CA LYS A 401 22.50 8.64 -11.39
C LYS A 401 22.72 7.41 -10.49
N ARG A 402 22.42 6.22 -10.99
CA ARG A 402 22.72 4.97 -10.26
C ARG A 402 24.17 4.50 -10.45
N GLY A 403 25.02 5.25 -11.18
CA GLY A 403 26.46 5.02 -11.29
C GLY A 403 26.90 4.51 -12.66
N TYR A 404 25.99 4.22 -13.57
CA TYR A 404 26.40 3.81 -14.92
C TYR A 404 27.07 4.96 -15.69
N SER A 405 28.18 4.64 -16.35
CA SER A 405 28.86 5.56 -17.26
C SER A 405 27.97 5.89 -18.48
N LYS A 406 28.11 7.10 -19.03
CA LYS A 406 27.42 7.48 -20.27
C LYS A 406 27.80 6.62 -21.47
N SER A 407 28.98 5.97 -21.45
CA SER A 407 29.43 5.05 -22.51
C SER A 407 28.61 3.77 -22.62
N VAL A 408 27.88 3.41 -21.54
CA VAL A 408 26.99 2.25 -21.49
C VAL A 408 25.49 2.64 -21.48
N ASN A 409 25.19 3.83 -21.97
CA ASN A 409 23.80 4.25 -22.13
C ASN A 409 23.08 3.34 -23.11
N VAL A 410 21.84 2.98 -22.74
CA VAL A 410 20.98 2.15 -23.59
C VAL A 410 20.34 2.99 -24.69
N SER A 411 20.12 2.35 -25.84
CA SER A 411 19.32 2.87 -26.94
C SER A 411 18.42 1.78 -27.48
N TYR A 412 17.30 2.13 -28.04
CA TYR A 412 16.34 1.21 -28.65
C TYR A 412 15.57 1.96 -29.76
N THR A 413 15.05 1.20 -30.71
CA THR A 413 14.39 1.73 -31.91
C THR A 413 12.88 1.46 -31.94
N ASN A 414 12.38 0.62 -31.02
CA ASN A 414 10.97 0.24 -30.97
C ASN A 414 10.49 0.01 -29.54
N ALA A 415 9.18 -0.18 -29.38
CA ALA A 415 8.52 -0.36 -28.08
C ALA A 415 8.97 -1.63 -27.35
N GLU A 416 9.32 -2.70 -28.04
CA GLU A 416 9.80 -3.96 -27.45
C GLU A 416 11.19 -3.77 -26.82
N GLY A 417 12.10 -3.13 -27.54
CA GLY A 417 13.43 -2.78 -27.03
C GLY A 417 13.35 -1.85 -25.83
N ARG A 418 12.44 -0.84 -25.90
CA ARG A 418 12.14 0.03 -24.76
C ARG A 418 11.65 -0.78 -23.56
N LEU A 419 10.63 -1.63 -23.72
CA LEU A 419 10.09 -2.43 -22.63
C LEU A 419 11.15 -3.35 -22.02
N THR A 420 12.00 -3.96 -22.84
CA THR A 420 13.11 -4.80 -22.38
C THR A 420 14.09 -4.00 -21.52
N ALA A 421 14.50 -2.82 -21.95
CA ALA A 421 15.41 -1.95 -21.19
C ALA A 421 14.77 -1.42 -19.91
N LEU A 422 13.52 -0.96 -20.01
CA LEU A 422 12.76 -0.45 -18.87
C LEU A 422 12.52 -1.54 -17.82
N ASN A 423 12.14 -2.75 -18.22
CA ASN A 423 11.94 -3.89 -17.30
C ASN A 423 13.18 -4.18 -16.46
N LYS A 424 14.36 -4.18 -17.08
CA LYS A 424 15.63 -4.39 -16.38
C LYS A 424 15.90 -3.31 -15.33
N GLU A 425 15.66 -2.05 -15.66
CA GLU A 425 15.89 -0.95 -14.73
C GLU A 425 14.81 -0.85 -13.67
N PHE A 426 13.54 -1.10 -14.03
CA PHE A 426 12.40 -1.05 -13.10
C PHE A 426 12.56 -2.06 -11.96
N ARG A 427 12.92 -3.31 -12.27
CA ARG A 427 13.13 -4.35 -11.25
C ARG A 427 14.28 -4.00 -10.28
N LYS A 428 15.41 -3.45 -10.80
CA LYS A 428 16.54 -3.02 -9.98
C LYS A 428 16.20 -1.82 -9.10
N GLU A 429 15.41 -0.90 -9.64
CA GLU A 429 15.05 0.33 -8.96
C GLU A 429 14.04 0.11 -7.83
N PHE A 430 13.04 -0.75 -8.07
CA PHE A 430 11.95 -1.01 -7.13
C PHE A 430 12.07 -2.35 -6.40
N TYR A 431 13.28 -2.92 -6.34
CA TYR A 431 13.55 -4.11 -5.54
C TYR A 431 13.10 -3.89 -4.09
N ALA A 432 12.32 -4.82 -3.54
CA ALA A 432 11.74 -4.75 -2.21
C ALA A 432 10.78 -3.54 -1.99
N GLU A 433 10.01 -3.14 -3.02
CA GLU A 433 8.98 -2.09 -2.90
C GLU A 433 7.59 -2.52 -3.39
N GLY A 434 7.41 -3.79 -3.83
CA GLY A 434 6.14 -4.33 -4.30
C GLY A 434 5.68 -3.83 -5.68
N GLN A 435 6.38 -2.86 -6.28
CA GLN A 435 5.93 -2.25 -7.53
C GLN A 435 6.21 -3.13 -8.75
N TYR A 436 7.21 -4.02 -8.66
CA TYR A 436 7.59 -4.86 -9.78
C TYR A 436 6.50 -5.89 -10.14
N TRP A 437 5.77 -6.43 -9.16
CA TRP A 437 4.59 -7.27 -9.42
C TRP A 437 3.56 -6.61 -10.31
N PHE A 438 3.22 -5.35 -10.02
CA PHE A 438 2.26 -4.58 -10.80
C PHE A 438 2.77 -4.24 -12.20
N PHE A 439 4.07 -4.00 -12.33
CA PHE A 439 4.72 -3.80 -13.63
C PHE A 439 4.61 -5.05 -14.50
N LEU A 440 4.97 -6.22 -13.97
CA LEU A 440 4.87 -7.50 -14.67
C LEU A 440 3.44 -7.79 -15.13
N LYS A 441 2.46 -7.61 -14.23
CA LYS A 441 1.04 -7.83 -14.50
C LYS A 441 0.52 -6.91 -15.61
N ARG A 442 0.84 -5.62 -15.55
CA ARG A 442 0.38 -4.63 -16.52
C ARG A 442 0.93 -4.90 -17.92
N HIS A 443 2.19 -5.28 -18.03
CA HIS A 443 2.83 -5.61 -19.30
C HIS A 443 2.61 -7.05 -19.75
N GLY A 444 2.06 -7.91 -18.90
CA GLY A 444 1.88 -9.33 -19.19
C GLY A 444 3.19 -10.08 -19.35
N ILE A 445 4.20 -9.72 -18.58
CA ILE A 445 5.51 -10.37 -18.60
C ILE A 445 5.42 -11.66 -17.80
N THR A 446 5.47 -12.80 -18.48
CA THR A 446 5.34 -14.14 -17.90
C THR A 446 6.66 -14.87 -17.74
N GLN A 447 7.71 -14.42 -18.43
CA GLN A 447 9.03 -15.03 -18.41
C GLN A 447 9.99 -14.20 -17.56
N LEU A 448 10.48 -14.80 -16.49
CA LEU A 448 11.48 -14.21 -15.60
C LEU A 448 12.76 -15.04 -15.70
N PRO A 449 13.80 -14.62 -16.45
CA PRO A 449 14.98 -15.44 -16.73
C PRO A 449 15.82 -15.77 -15.47
N TYR A 450 15.56 -15.11 -14.38
CA TYR A 450 16.19 -15.33 -13.08
C TYR A 450 15.29 -16.09 -12.08
N ALA A 451 14.04 -16.37 -12.44
CA ALA A 451 13.11 -17.09 -11.54
C ALA A 451 13.43 -18.59 -11.49
N GLN A 452 13.13 -19.20 -10.34
CA GLN A 452 13.33 -20.63 -10.13
C GLN A 452 12.13 -21.42 -10.69
N ASN A 453 12.19 -21.84 -11.95
CA ASN A 453 11.28 -22.82 -12.57
C ASN A 453 9.77 -22.56 -12.38
N VAL A 454 9.35 -21.31 -12.25
CA VAL A 454 7.95 -20.93 -12.11
C VAL A 454 7.55 -20.00 -13.23
N GLU A 455 6.53 -20.40 -13.98
CA GLU A 455 5.97 -19.57 -15.05
C GLU A 455 4.82 -18.73 -14.53
N LEU A 456 4.86 -17.43 -14.79
CA LEU A 456 3.74 -16.54 -14.57
C LEU A 456 2.66 -16.76 -15.64
N SER A 457 1.39 -16.67 -15.24
CA SER A 457 0.26 -16.75 -16.16
C SER A 457 -0.81 -15.74 -15.81
N LYS A 458 -1.79 -15.53 -16.69
CA LYS A 458 -2.93 -14.65 -16.45
C LYS A 458 -3.63 -14.98 -15.12
N GLU A 459 -3.85 -16.27 -14.87
CA GLU A 459 -4.56 -16.77 -13.69
C GLU A 459 -3.79 -16.50 -12.40
N ARG A 460 -2.46 -16.47 -12.46
CA ARG A 460 -1.58 -16.18 -11.33
C ARG A 460 -1.52 -14.70 -11.02
N PHE A 461 -1.69 -13.85 -12.02
CA PHE A 461 -1.70 -12.40 -11.83
C PHE A 461 -3.00 -11.84 -11.23
N VAL A 462 -4.12 -12.55 -11.33
CA VAL A 462 -5.40 -12.12 -10.80
C VAL A 462 -5.66 -12.82 -9.47
N PHE A 463 -5.58 -12.08 -8.39
CA PHE A 463 -5.78 -12.67 -7.06
C PHE A 463 -7.21 -13.15 -6.86
N PRO A 464 -7.41 -14.31 -6.21
CA PRO A 464 -8.73 -14.77 -5.84
C PRO A 464 -9.38 -13.81 -4.85
N LEU A 465 -10.67 -13.55 -5.02
CA LEU A 465 -11.44 -12.83 -4.01
C LEU A 465 -11.49 -13.62 -2.70
N PRO A 466 -11.46 -12.95 -1.54
CA PRO A 466 -11.65 -13.60 -0.25
C PRO A 466 -12.93 -14.44 -0.20
N ASP A 467 -12.91 -15.57 0.50
CA ASP A 467 -14.09 -16.44 0.59
C ASP A 467 -15.27 -15.72 1.26
N ALA A 468 -15.00 -14.86 2.24
CA ALA A 468 -16.05 -14.03 2.86
C ALA A 468 -16.74 -13.09 1.85
N GLU A 469 -16.04 -12.57 0.84
CA GLU A 469 -16.66 -11.78 -0.22
C GLU A 469 -17.52 -12.63 -1.14
N LYS A 470 -17.19 -13.88 -1.37
CA LYS A 470 -17.99 -14.82 -2.16
C LYS A 470 -19.25 -15.27 -1.40
N GLU A 471 -19.13 -15.47 -0.09
CA GLU A 471 -20.22 -16.00 0.75
C GLU A 471 -21.19 -14.88 1.19
N TYR A 472 -20.68 -13.75 1.65
CA TYR A 472 -21.45 -12.65 2.22
C TYR A 472 -21.49 -11.40 1.33
N GLY A 473 -20.61 -11.32 0.35
CA GLY A 473 -20.54 -10.25 -0.63
C GLY A 473 -21.62 -10.38 -1.71
N TRP A 474 -21.58 -9.51 -2.67
CA TRP A 474 -22.52 -9.33 -3.79
C TRP A 474 -22.33 -10.35 -4.92
N THR A 475 -21.29 -11.18 -4.92
CA THR A 475 -20.92 -12.08 -6.04
C THR A 475 -21.98 -13.14 -6.36
N ALA A 476 -22.76 -13.60 -5.40
CA ALA A 476 -23.74 -14.67 -5.61
C ALA A 476 -24.94 -14.26 -6.49
N ALA A 477 -25.19 -12.98 -6.71
CA ALA A 477 -26.36 -12.50 -7.46
C ALA A 477 -26.03 -11.96 -8.87
N SER A 478 -24.76 -11.91 -9.28
CA SER A 478 -24.34 -11.26 -10.54
C SER A 478 -23.78 -12.22 -11.59
N GLU A 479 -23.79 -13.51 -11.34
CA GLU A 479 -23.38 -14.56 -12.29
C GLU A 479 -24.59 -15.28 -12.96
N GLN A 480 -25.82 -14.75 -12.76
CA GLN A 480 -27.02 -15.24 -13.46
C GLN A 480 -27.38 -14.34 -14.65
#